data_cb5b6bc327bbc76a983b6a4dca24386e
#
_entry.id   cb5b6bc327bbc76a983b6a4dca24386e
#
_cell.length_a   1.000
_cell.length_b   1.000
_cell.length_c   1.000
_cell.angle_alpha   90.00
_cell.angle_beta   90.00
_cell.angle_gamma   90.00
#
_symmetry.space_group_name_H-M   'P 1'
#
loop_
_entity.id
_entity.type
_entity.pdbx_description
1 polymer ?
#
loop_
_entity_poly.entity_id
_entity_poly.type
_entity_poly.pdbx_seq_one_letter_code
_entity_poly.pdbx_strand_id
1 'polypeptide(L)'
;MWQAGRMRVAVVAGPDPGHAFPALALCERFLAAGDDPVLFTGPRWFDQARDAGIAVRRLKGLAPRPVDDDGDAGRRIHERAAHISTEILPDLSAMLPELVVSDVLTAGGGMAAERLGVPWVELSPHPLYQPSKGLPPIGSGLAPGEGLRGRMRDGALRAMTARAIRNGLRQRARAREGVGLPAEDPGPAARLLATLPALEVPRPDWPENAHVVGPLLWEPTEHELALPPGDEPLVMVAPSTAHTGVAGMTETVLAGLDGAGVRVAISMIDTPPADLPPWATAGLGRQDRLLTHAAVVVGGGGHGLLAKSLLAGVPVVTVPGGGDQWELANRAARQGSSIVVRPLTAESVRAAVQEMLDHPRYTAAAEAAALSNAEVADPIEICHRVVESVRAS
;
A
#
# COMPACT_ATOMS: atom_id res chain seq x y z
N MET A 1 -10.60 -30.93 -19.70
CA MET A 1 -9.90 -29.63 -19.68
C MET A 1 -10.96 -28.59 -20.01
N TRP A 2 -11.59 -28.00 -19.00
CA TRP A 2 -12.57 -26.91 -19.18
C TRP A 2 -11.80 -25.68 -19.60
N GLN A 3 -12.15 -25.08 -20.73
CA GLN A 3 -11.76 -23.70 -21.01
C GLN A 3 -12.52 -22.86 -19.97
N ALA A 4 -11.81 -22.38 -18.95
CA ALA A 4 -12.35 -21.40 -18.03
C ALA A 4 -12.76 -20.17 -18.88
N GLY A 5 -14.05 -19.85 -18.90
CA GLY A 5 -14.53 -18.67 -19.58
C GLY A 5 -13.87 -17.44 -18.97
N ARG A 6 -13.56 -16.46 -19.79
CA ARG A 6 -12.98 -15.16 -19.39
C ARG A 6 -13.81 -14.53 -18.28
N MET A 7 -13.23 -14.37 -17.09
CA MET A 7 -13.92 -13.84 -15.91
C MET A 7 -13.99 -12.30 -15.99
N ARG A 8 -15.19 -11.74 -15.83
CA ARG A 8 -15.37 -10.27 -15.75
C ARG A 8 -15.14 -9.79 -14.33
N VAL A 9 -14.12 -8.96 -14.13
CA VAL A 9 -13.70 -8.49 -12.81
C VAL A 9 -13.84 -6.97 -12.71
N ALA A 10 -14.58 -6.47 -11.73
CA ALA A 10 -14.57 -5.05 -11.38
C ALA A 10 -13.54 -4.81 -10.28
N VAL A 11 -12.52 -4.00 -10.54
CA VAL A 11 -11.52 -3.59 -9.55
C VAL A 11 -11.81 -2.14 -9.14
N VAL A 12 -12.01 -1.90 -7.83
CA VAL A 12 -12.41 -0.60 -7.28
C VAL A 12 -11.31 -0.09 -6.36
N ALA A 13 -10.62 0.97 -6.77
CA ALA A 13 -9.52 1.57 -5.99
C ALA A 13 -9.50 3.10 -6.13
N GLY A 14 -9.07 3.80 -5.07
CA GLY A 14 -8.89 5.25 -5.09
C GLY A 14 -7.76 5.70 -6.02
N PRO A 15 -7.67 7.01 -6.32
CA PRO A 15 -6.65 7.56 -7.23
C PRO A 15 -5.29 7.77 -6.58
N ASP A 16 -5.16 7.58 -5.28
CA ASP A 16 -3.88 7.75 -4.60
C ASP A 16 -2.89 6.67 -5.04
N PRO A 17 -1.62 7.01 -5.34
CA PRO A 17 -0.64 6.06 -5.88
C PRO A 17 -0.50 4.78 -5.06
N GLY A 18 -0.55 4.88 -3.71
CA GLY A 18 -0.45 3.73 -2.81
C GLY A 18 -1.58 2.70 -2.97
N HIS A 19 -2.72 3.08 -3.57
CA HIS A 19 -3.90 2.24 -3.77
C HIS A 19 -4.17 1.97 -5.26
N ALA A 20 -3.95 2.97 -6.11
CA ALA A 20 -4.15 2.84 -7.56
C ALA A 20 -3.13 1.89 -8.20
N PHE A 21 -1.84 1.99 -7.83
CA PHE A 21 -0.77 1.17 -8.44
C PHE A 21 -0.92 -0.33 -8.16
N PRO A 22 -1.19 -0.77 -6.92
CA PRO A 22 -1.51 -2.18 -6.68
C PRO A 22 -2.74 -2.68 -7.45
N ALA A 23 -3.76 -1.84 -7.62
CA ALA A 23 -4.94 -2.19 -8.39
C ALA A 23 -4.64 -2.30 -9.90
N LEU A 24 -3.81 -1.40 -10.44
CA LEU A 24 -3.34 -1.46 -11.83
C LEU A 24 -2.50 -2.73 -12.07
N ALA A 25 -1.53 -3.02 -11.20
CA ALA A 25 -0.72 -4.23 -11.28
C ALA A 25 -1.58 -5.51 -11.21
N LEU A 26 -2.63 -5.51 -10.38
CA LEU A 26 -3.56 -6.63 -10.32
C LEU A 26 -4.38 -6.78 -11.61
N CYS A 27 -4.81 -5.65 -12.21
CA CYS A 27 -5.49 -5.67 -13.51
C CYS A 27 -4.61 -6.25 -14.62
N GLU A 28 -3.31 -5.89 -14.66
CA GLU A 28 -2.37 -6.47 -15.62
C GLU A 28 -2.25 -7.99 -15.44
N ARG A 29 -2.22 -8.47 -14.20
CA ARG A 29 -2.21 -9.93 -13.91
C ARG A 29 -3.49 -10.62 -14.37
N PHE A 30 -4.67 -10.01 -14.18
CA PHE A 30 -5.93 -10.53 -14.71
C PHE A 30 -5.90 -10.60 -16.24
N LEU A 31 -5.43 -9.54 -16.93
CA LEU A 31 -5.29 -9.55 -18.39
C LEU A 31 -4.35 -10.66 -18.85
N ALA A 32 -3.21 -10.84 -18.19
CA ALA A 32 -2.25 -11.90 -18.50
C ALA A 32 -2.84 -13.32 -18.30
N ALA A 33 -3.77 -13.48 -17.36
CA ALA A 33 -4.52 -14.72 -17.14
C ALA A 33 -5.69 -14.92 -18.14
N GLY A 34 -5.95 -13.93 -18.99
CA GLY A 34 -7.03 -13.98 -19.99
C GLY A 34 -8.39 -13.48 -19.47
N ASP A 35 -8.44 -12.91 -18.29
CA ASP A 35 -9.63 -12.30 -17.70
C ASP A 35 -9.93 -10.89 -18.24
N ASP A 36 -11.09 -10.34 -17.87
CA ASP A 36 -11.60 -9.05 -18.33
C ASP A 36 -11.76 -8.05 -17.17
N PRO A 37 -10.66 -7.45 -16.70
CA PRO A 37 -10.72 -6.48 -15.61
C PRO A 37 -11.20 -5.11 -16.14
N VAL A 38 -12.03 -4.45 -15.32
CA VAL A 38 -12.38 -3.03 -15.48
C VAL A 38 -12.01 -2.32 -14.18
N LEU A 39 -11.10 -1.36 -14.26
CA LEU A 39 -10.67 -0.56 -13.11
C LEU A 39 -11.58 0.65 -12.92
N PHE A 40 -12.20 0.75 -11.75
CA PHE A 40 -12.91 1.94 -11.28
C PHE A 40 -11.96 2.75 -10.41
N THR A 41 -11.51 3.91 -10.91
CA THR A 41 -10.56 4.78 -10.19
C THR A 41 -10.77 6.26 -10.54
N GLY A 42 -9.93 7.15 -10.01
CA GLY A 42 -9.92 8.57 -10.38
C GLY A 42 -9.28 8.79 -11.76
N PRO A 43 -9.61 9.90 -12.45
CA PRO A 43 -9.16 10.16 -13.83
C PRO A 43 -7.64 10.36 -13.97
N ARG A 44 -6.91 10.56 -12.89
CA ARG A 44 -5.46 10.80 -12.89
C ARG A 44 -4.66 9.73 -13.63
N TRP A 45 -5.13 8.49 -13.62
CA TRP A 45 -4.40 7.32 -14.15
C TRP A 45 -5.07 6.71 -15.39
N PHE A 46 -6.05 7.40 -15.99
CA PHE A 46 -6.81 6.83 -17.09
C PHE A 46 -5.98 6.57 -18.34
N ASP A 47 -5.09 7.49 -18.70
CA ASP A 47 -4.30 7.36 -19.92
C ASP A 47 -3.27 6.24 -19.76
N GLN A 48 -2.53 6.22 -18.65
CA GLN A 48 -1.56 5.15 -18.36
C GLN A 48 -2.23 3.76 -18.27
N ALA A 49 -3.42 3.68 -17.67
CA ALA A 49 -4.15 2.43 -17.60
C ALA A 49 -4.60 1.94 -18.98
N ARG A 50 -5.06 2.85 -19.86
CA ARG A 50 -5.43 2.52 -21.24
C ARG A 50 -4.24 2.09 -22.07
N ASP A 51 -3.09 2.75 -21.89
CA ASP A 51 -1.83 2.39 -22.56
C ASP A 51 -1.40 0.97 -22.17
N ALA A 52 -1.66 0.55 -20.93
CA ALA A 52 -1.47 -0.82 -20.44
C ALA A 52 -2.59 -1.80 -20.86
N GLY A 53 -3.56 -1.36 -21.69
CA GLY A 53 -4.67 -2.19 -22.16
C GLY A 53 -5.77 -2.44 -21.12
N ILE A 54 -5.78 -1.70 -19.99
CA ILE A 54 -6.77 -1.85 -18.93
C ILE A 54 -7.99 -0.98 -19.23
N ALA A 55 -9.18 -1.59 -19.24
CA ALA A 55 -10.42 -0.84 -19.31
C ALA A 55 -10.65 -0.04 -18.03
N VAL A 56 -10.95 1.26 -18.15
CA VAL A 56 -11.13 2.15 -16.99
C VAL A 56 -12.48 2.84 -16.99
N ARG A 57 -13.03 3.02 -15.81
CA ARG A 57 -14.22 3.82 -15.54
C ARG A 57 -13.98 4.75 -14.36
N ARG A 58 -14.65 5.90 -14.37
CA ARG A 58 -14.56 6.85 -13.26
C ARG A 58 -15.23 6.27 -12.01
N LEU A 59 -14.47 6.19 -10.92
CA LEU A 59 -15.03 5.89 -9.61
C LEU A 59 -15.83 7.09 -9.11
N LYS A 60 -17.14 6.95 -9.06
CA LYS A 60 -18.07 7.96 -8.54
C LYS A 60 -18.08 7.94 -7.01
N GLY A 61 -18.42 9.06 -6.38
CA GLY A 61 -18.53 9.16 -4.91
C GLY A 61 -17.21 9.44 -4.17
N LEU A 62 -16.09 9.68 -4.88
CA LEU A 62 -14.79 10.02 -4.27
C LEU A 62 -14.71 11.47 -3.78
N ALA A 63 -15.42 12.38 -4.44
CA ALA A 63 -15.35 13.81 -4.12
C ALA A 63 -15.84 14.07 -2.67
N PRO A 64 -15.15 14.94 -1.91
CA PRO A 64 -15.66 15.40 -0.61
C PRO A 64 -17.07 16.00 -0.74
N ARG A 65 -17.92 15.72 0.24
CA ARG A 65 -19.28 16.24 0.30
C ARG A 65 -19.40 17.24 1.45
N PRO A 66 -20.31 18.23 1.37
CA PRO A 66 -20.53 19.19 2.45
C PRO A 66 -20.95 18.54 3.79
N VAL A 67 -21.50 17.32 3.73
CA VAL A 67 -21.93 16.53 4.90
C VAL A 67 -20.83 15.66 5.48
N ASP A 68 -19.67 15.57 4.85
CA ASP A 68 -18.55 14.77 5.36
C ASP A 68 -18.02 15.42 6.65
N ASP A 69 -18.06 14.66 7.75
CA ASP A 69 -17.57 15.10 9.05
C ASP A 69 -16.04 14.95 9.10
N ASP A 70 -15.33 16.06 9.05
CA ASP A 70 -13.87 16.09 9.14
C ASP A 70 -13.35 15.88 10.57
N GLY A 71 -14.22 16.02 11.59
CA GLY A 71 -13.87 15.81 12.99
C GLY A 71 -13.80 14.34 13.40
N ASP A 72 -14.48 13.42 12.67
CA ASP A 72 -14.47 11.97 12.93
C ASP A 72 -14.05 11.19 11.68
N ALA A 73 -12.76 10.89 11.59
CA ALA A 73 -12.20 10.17 10.43
C ALA A 73 -12.82 8.77 10.22
N GLY A 74 -13.15 8.07 11.31
CA GLY A 74 -13.80 6.74 11.22
C GLY A 74 -15.19 6.84 10.59
N ARG A 75 -16.00 7.78 11.07
CA ARG A 75 -17.33 8.06 10.53
C ARG A 75 -17.24 8.44 9.04
N ARG A 76 -16.36 9.38 8.71
CA ARG A 76 -16.15 9.83 7.32
C ARG A 76 -15.78 8.67 6.38
N ILE A 77 -14.91 7.76 6.78
CA ILE A 77 -14.51 6.60 5.96
C ILE A 77 -15.73 5.71 5.66
N HIS A 78 -16.53 5.38 6.67
CA HIS A 78 -17.67 4.49 6.50
C HIS A 78 -18.84 5.12 5.73
N GLU A 79 -19.15 6.39 5.99
CA GLU A 79 -20.18 7.14 5.24
C GLU A 79 -19.77 7.34 3.77
N ARG A 80 -18.47 7.57 3.50
CA ARG A 80 -17.96 7.65 2.13
C ARG A 80 -18.03 6.29 1.43
N ALA A 81 -17.74 5.19 2.11
CA ALA A 81 -17.90 3.84 1.55
C ALA A 81 -19.36 3.57 1.15
N ALA A 82 -20.32 3.92 2.01
CA ALA A 82 -21.74 3.81 1.69
C ALA A 82 -22.15 4.67 0.49
N HIS A 83 -21.63 5.90 0.40
CA HIS A 83 -21.87 6.78 -0.73
C HIS A 83 -21.29 6.21 -2.04
N ILE A 84 -20.02 5.81 -2.03
CA ILE A 84 -19.37 5.15 -3.19
C ILE A 84 -20.21 3.94 -3.62
N SER A 85 -20.63 3.08 -2.69
CA SER A 85 -21.46 1.91 -2.98
C SER A 85 -22.75 2.28 -3.75
N THR A 86 -23.38 3.39 -3.40
CA THR A 86 -24.59 3.85 -4.08
C THR A 86 -24.29 4.39 -5.47
N GLU A 87 -23.24 5.20 -5.60
CA GLU A 87 -22.89 5.86 -6.85
C GLU A 87 -22.36 4.92 -7.94
N ILE A 88 -21.67 3.82 -7.56
CA ILE A 88 -21.11 2.87 -8.54
C ILE A 88 -22.06 1.72 -8.86
N LEU A 89 -23.12 1.50 -8.05
CA LEU A 89 -24.02 0.37 -8.22
C LEU A 89 -24.62 0.24 -9.63
N PRO A 90 -25.09 1.32 -10.28
CA PRO A 90 -25.61 1.23 -11.65
C PRO A 90 -24.55 0.76 -12.66
N ASP A 91 -23.32 1.25 -12.53
CA ASP A 91 -22.22 0.90 -13.43
C ASP A 91 -21.79 -0.56 -13.26
N LEU A 92 -21.75 -1.06 -12.00
CA LEU A 92 -21.48 -2.46 -11.69
C LEU A 92 -22.62 -3.37 -12.18
N SER A 93 -23.88 -2.97 -11.95
CA SER A 93 -25.04 -3.73 -12.40
C SER A 93 -25.05 -3.88 -13.93
N ALA A 94 -24.71 -2.83 -14.66
CA ALA A 94 -24.63 -2.86 -16.14
C ALA A 94 -23.44 -3.68 -16.65
N MET A 95 -22.35 -3.78 -15.87
CA MET A 95 -21.17 -4.57 -16.21
C MET A 95 -21.39 -6.07 -16.01
N LEU A 96 -22.24 -6.46 -15.06
CA LEU A 96 -22.46 -7.85 -14.64
C LEU A 96 -21.15 -8.56 -14.27
N PRO A 97 -20.37 -8.04 -13.31
CA PRO A 97 -19.11 -8.67 -12.91
C PRO A 97 -19.36 -10.01 -12.21
N GLU A 98 -18.45 -10.95 -12.36
CA GLU A 98 -18.45 -12.24 -11.67
C GLU A 98 -17.69 -12.15 -10.35
N LEU A 99 -16.80 -11.13 -10.24
CA LEU A 99 -16.01 -10.80 -9.06
C LEU A 99 -15.87 -9.29 -8.93
N VAL A 100 -15.93 -8.79 -7.69
CA VAL A 100 -15.49 -7.43 -7.36
C VAL A 100 -14.25 -7.51 -6.49
N VAL A 101 -13.17 -6.83 -6.88
CA VAL A 101 -12.02 -6.57 -6.01
C VAL A 101 -12.15 -5.14 -5.48
N SER A 102 -12.19 -4.96 -4.18
CA SER A 102 -12.34 -3.66 -3.52
C SER A 102 -11.12 -3.34 -2.69
N ASP A 103 -10.44 -2.24 -3.02
CA ASP A 103 -9.35 -1.73 -2.18
C ASP A 103 -9.87 -1.36 -0.78
N VAL A 104 -9.06 -1.55 0.23
CA VAL A 104 -9.40 -1.38 1.65
C VAL A 104 -9.90 0.04 1.99
N LEU A 105 -9.42 1.09 1.31
CA LEU A 105 -9.90 2.46 1.50
C LEU A 105 -11.16 2.77 0.69
N THR A 106 -11.43 2.02 -0.37
CA THR A 106 -12.64 2.16 -1.19
C THR A 106 -13.65 1.05 -0.93
N ALA A 107 -13.84 0.71 0.35
CA ALA A 107 -14.72 -0.38 0.81
C ALA A 107 -16.18 -0.30 0.28
N GLY A 108 -16.58 0.80 -0.35
CA GLY A 108 -17.82 0.94 -1.09
C GLY A 108 -17.96 -0.03 -2.26
N GLY A 109 -16.85 -0.48 -2.85
CA GLY A 109 -16.84 -1.55 -3.87
C GLY A 109 -17.38 -2.86 -3.33
N GLY A 110 -16.89 -3.30 -2.15
CA GLY A 110 -17.39 -4.48 -1.46
C GLY A 110 -18.87 -4.36 -1.07
N MET A 111 -19.29 -3.21 -0.51
CA MET A 111 -20.71 -2.97 -0.20
C MET A 111 -21.60 -3.03 -1.45
N ALA A 112 -21.15 -2.51 -2.60
CA ALA A 112 -21.90 -2.58 -3.85
C ALA A 112 -21.99 -4.03 -4.37
N ALA A 113 -20.90 -4.79 -4.25
CA ALA A 113 -20.90 -6.22 -4.60
C ALA A 113 -21.89 -7.02 -3.76
N GLU A 114 -21.92 -6.82 -2.45
CA GLU A 114 -22.90 -7.46 -1.56
C GLU A 114 -24.35 -7.12 -1.94
N ARG A 115 -24.63 -5.85 -2.30
CA ARG A 115 -25.96 -5.44 -2.78
C ARG A 115 -26.37 -6.11 -4.11
N LEU A 116 -25.42 -6.51 -4.92
CA LEU A 116 -25.64 -7.23 -6.18
C LEU A 116 -25.62 -8.75 -6.01
N GLY A 117 -25.26 -9.26 -4.84
CA GLY A 117 -25.05 -10.70 -4.62
C GLY A 117 -23.84 -11.27 -5.37
N VAL A 118 -22.84 -10.42 -5.67
CA VAL A 118 -21.60 -10.80 -6.34
C VAL A 118 -20.51 -11.05 -5.29
N PRO A 119 -19.71 -12.13 -5.38
CA PRO A 119 -18.60 -12.35 -4.48
C PRO A 119 -17.57 -11.23 -4.61
N TRP A 120 -16.92 -10.89 -3.48
CA TRP A 120 -15.91 -9.85 -3.49
C TRP A 120 -14.67 -10.22 -2.67
N VAL A 121 -13.54 -9.64 -3.08
CA VAL A 121 -12.23 -9.81 -2.49
C VAL A 121 -11.69 -8.44 -2.07
N GLU A 122 -11.07 -8.37 -0.90
CA GLU A 122 -10.42 -7.16 -0.41
C GLU A 122 -8.97 -7.10 -0.92
N LEU A 123 -8.57 -5.97 -1.51
CA LEU A 123 -7.19 -5.67 -1.82
C LEU A 123 -6.61 -4.76 -0.73
N SER A 124 -5.65 -5.26 0.03
CA SER A 124 -4.87 -4.49 1.01
C SER A 124 -3.45 -4.28 0.47
N PRO A 125 -3.08 -3.07 0.04
CA PRO A 125 -1.73 -2.78 -0.48
C PRO A 125 -0.71 -2.56 0.65
N HIS A 126 -0.84 -3.29 1.76
CA HIS A 126 -0.03 -3.20 2.97
C HIS A 126 -0.23 -4.46 3.84
N PRO A 127 0.55 -4.67 4.92
CA PRO A 127 0.32 -5.74 5.89
C PRO A 127 -1.08 -5.74 6.49
N LEU A 128 -1.46 -6.86 7.09
CA LEU A 128 -2.79 -7.00 7.70
C LEU A 128 -2.97 -6.08 8.92
N TYR A 129 -3.77 -5.02 8.76
CA TYR A 129 -4.05 -4.04 9.80
C TYR A 129 -5.36 -4.34 10.55
N GLN A 130 -5.56 -5.61 10.92
CA GLN A 130 -6.64 -6.00 11.82
C GLN A 130 -6.14 -6.15 13.26
N PRO A 131 -6.91 -5.70 14.28
CA PRO A 131 -6.58 -5.95 15.67
C PRO A 131 -6.34 -7.43 15.95
N SER A 132 -5.30 -7.75 16.73
CA SER A 132 -4.94 -9.11 17.11
C SER A 132 -4.74 -9.21 18.62
N LYS A 133 -5.08 -10.37 19.19
CA LYS A 133 -4.83 -10.66 20.60
C LYS A 133 -3.33 -10.80 20.90
N GLY A 134 -2.52 -11.13 19.90
CA GLY A 134 -1.08 -11.33 20.01
C GLY A 134 -0.21 -10.09 19.74
N LEU A 135 -0.81 -8.98 19.27
CA LEU A 135 -0.06 -7.80 18.84
C LEU A 135 -0.40 -6.57 19.69
N PRO A 136 0.52 -5.59 19.82
CA PRO A 136 0.17 -4.25 20.26
C PRO A 136 -0.80 -3.59 19.27
N PRO A 137 -1.44 -2.45 19.64
CA PRO A 137 -2.29 -1.72 18.71
C PRO A 137 -1.55 -1.33 17.43
N ILE A 138 -2.21 -1.53 16.29
CA ILE A 138 -1.71 -1.13 14.98
C ILE A 138 -1.47 0.39 14.96
N GLY A 139 -0.38 0.80 14.33
CA GLY A 139 0.06 2.20 14.29
C GLY A 139 0.91 2.62 15.50
N SER A 140 1.08 1.75 16.51
CA SER A 140 1.96 2.04 17.65
C SER A 140 3.46 1.99 17.29
N GLY A 141 3.83 1.30 16.22
CA GLY A 141 5.22 1.02 15.84
C GLY A 141 5.95 0.06 16.81
N LEU A 142 5.25 -0.48 17.80
CA LEU A 142 5.85 -1.36 18.82
C LEU A 142 6.01 -2.79 18.29
N ALA A 143 7.09 -3.43 18.74
CA ALA A 143 7.24 -4.88 18.62
C ALA A 143 6.22 -5.61 19.51
N PRO A 144 5.75 -6.82 19.10
CA PRO A 144 5.00 -7.69 19.99
C PRO A 144 5.72 -7.88 21.32
N GLY A 145 4.97 -7.79 22.41
CA GLY A 145 5.54 -7.87 23.75
C GLY A 145 6.00 -9.27 24.13
N GLU A 146 7.25 -9.41 24.50
CA GLU A 146 7.84 -10.66 24.97
C GLU A 146 7.61 -10.87 26.47
N GLY A 147 7.48 -12.13 26.88
CA GLY A 147 7.28 -12.51 28.26
C GLY A 147 5.98 -11.95 28.87
N LEU A 148 5.82 -12.07 30.19
CA LEU A 148 4.61 -11.65 30.90
C LEU A 148 4.42 -10.12 30.86
N ARG A 149 5.50 -9.37 31.11
CA ARG A 149 5.45 -7.89 31.16
C ARG A 149 5.10 -7.30 29.78
N GLY A 150 5.69 -7.82 28.70
CA GLY A 150 5.38 -7.38 27.33
C GLY A 150 3.93 -7.67 26.96
N ARG A 151 3.41 -8.86 27.25
CA ARG A 151 2.01 -9.22 27.03
C ARG A 151 1.04 -8.36 27.84
N MET A 152 1.38 -8.02 29.09
CA MET A 152 0.59 -7.09 29.92
C MET A 152 0.59 -5.67 29.33
N ARG A 153 1.74 -5.16 28.87
CA ARG A 153 1.83 -3.87 28.13
C ARG A 153 0.87 -3.86 26.94
N ASP A 154 0.97 -4.86 26.08
CA ASP A 154 0.15 -4.94 24.87
C ASP A 154 -1.34 -5.07 25.19
N GLY A 155 -1.67 -5.84 26.24
CA GLY A 155 -3.03 -5.96 26.76
C GLY A 155 -3.60 -4.63 27.24
N ALA A 156 -2.84 -3.85 28.00
CA ALA A 156 -3.24 -2.53 28.47
C ALA A 156 -3.44 -1.54 27.31
N LEU A 157 -2.52 -1.52 26.34
CA LEU A 157 -2.63 -0.68 25.14
C LEU A 157 -3.85 -1.04 24.30
N ARG A 158 -4.14 -2.33 24.10
CA ARG A 158 -5.36 -2.78 23.42
C ARG A 158 -6.63 -2.37 24.17
N ALA A 159 -6.63 -2.44 25.49
CA ALA A 159 -7.77 -1.98 26.29
C ALA A 159 -8.05 -0.48 26.11
N MET A 160 -7.01 0.35 25.99
CA MET A 160 -7.14 1.78 25.72
C MET A 160 -7.77 2.06 24.33
N THR A 161 -7.45 1.28 23.32
CA THR A 161 -7.98 1.45 21.94
C THR A 161 -9.32 0.76 21.73
N ALA A 162 -9.73 -0.14 22.61
CA ALA A 162 -10.95 -0.96 22.44
C ALA A 162 -12.24 -0.14 22.28
N ARG A 163 -12.34 1.05 22.91
CA ARG A 163 -13.50 1.93 22.78
C ARG A 163 -13.57 2.52 21.36
N ALA A 164 -12.44 2.98 20.81
CA ALA A 164 -12.36 3.52 19.46
C ALA A 164 -12.72 2.44 18.42
N ILE A 165 -12.19 1.23 18.58
CA ILE A 165 -12.50 0.08 17.71
C ILE A 165 -14.01 -0.21 17.73
N ARG A 166 -14.63 -0.33 18.91
CA ARG A 166 -16.09 -0.53 19.01
C ARG A 166 -16.90 0.61 18.41
N ASN A 167 -16.41 1.85 18.51
CA ASN A 167 -17.06 2.97 17.85
C ASN A 167 -17.00 2.85 16.33
N GLY A 168 -15.85 2.54 15.77
CA GLY A 168 -15.67 2.29 14.34
C GLY A 168 -16.59 1.18 13.80
N LEU A 169 -16.70 0.06 14.52
CA LEU A 169 -17.62 -1.03 14.16
C LEU A 169 -19.08 -0.57 14.13
N ARG A 170 -19.51 0.24 15.11
CA ARG A 170 -20.88 0.81 15.12
C ARG A 170 -21.10 1.77 13.95
N GLN A 171 -20.12 2.60 13.61
CA GLN A 171 -20.19 3.51 12.47
C GLN A 171 -20.29 2.73 11.17
N ARG A 172 -19.51 1.65 11.02
CA ARG A 172 -19.59 0.74 9.87
C ARG A 172 -20.97 0.10 9.76
N ALA A 173 -21.51 -0.44 10.85
CA ALA A 173 -22.84 -1.03 10.89
C ALA A 173 -23.93 -0.06 10.39
N ARG A 174 -23.94 1.18 10.91
CA ARG A 174 -24.88 2.22 10.47
C ARG A 174 -24.75 2.59 9.00
N ALA A 175 -23.50 2.68 8.50
CA ALA A 175 -23.24 2.97 7.09
C ALA A 175 -23.78 1.85 6.18
N ARG A 176 -23.64 0.59 6.59
CA ARG A 176 -24.21 -0.58 5.89
C ARG A 176 -25.74 -0.56 5.87
N GLU A 177 -26.36 -0.35 7.02
CA GLU A 177 -27.83 -0.21 7.14
C GLU A 177 -28.37 0.91 6.24
N GLY A 178 -27.64 2.04 6.17
CA GLY A 178 -27.98 3.18 5.32
C GLY A 178 -28.03 2.89 3.82
N VAL A 179 -27.42 1.79 3.36
CA VAL A 179 -27.46 1.34 1.95
C VAL A 179 -28.23 0.03 1.77
N GLY A 180 -28.99 -0.40 2.78
CA GLY A 180 -29.85 -1.60 2.73
C GLY A 180 -29.13 -2.92 2.97
N LEU A 181 -27.93 -2.88 3.53
CA LEU A 181 -27.19 -4.08 3.94
C LEU A 181 -27.40 -4.39 5.43
N PRO A 182 -27.27 -5.65 5.87
CA PRO A 182 -27.27 -5.99 7.29
C PRO A 182 -26.21 -5.21 8.08
N ALA A 183 -26.50 -4.90 9.35
CA ALA A 183 -25.55 -4.25 10.26
C ALA A 183 -24.26 -5.08 10.45
N GLU A 184 -24.43 -6.39 10.53
CA GLU A 184 -23.32 -7.34 10.58
C GLU A 184 -22.63 -7.41 9.23
N ASP A 185 -21.29 -7.33 9.27
CA ASP A 185 -20.47 -7.37 8.07
C ASP A 185 -19.88 -8.77 7.91
N PRO A 186 -20.25 -9.52 6.85
CA PRO A 186 -19.71 -10.85 6.61
C PRO A 186 -18.21 -10.79 6.22
N GLY A 187 -17.72 -9.63 5.81
CA GLY A 187 -16.37 -9.46 5.26
C GLY A 187 -16.23 -9.98 3.81
N PRO A 188 -15.05 -9.86 3.25
CA PRO A 188 -14.73 -10.37 1.92
C PRO A 188 -14.62 -11.90 1.91
N ALA A 189 -14.85 -12.52 0.76
CA ALA A 189 -14.59 -13.94 0.56
C ALA A 189 -13.09 -14.28 0.72
N ALA A 190 -12.20 -13.37 0.28
CA ALA A 190 -10.76 -13.44 0.53
C ALA A 190 -10.15 -12.05 0.70
N ARG A 191 -8.95 -11.98 1.33
CA ARG A 191 -8.13 -10.78 1.45
C ARG A 191 -6.79 -11.03 0.76
N LEU A 192 -6.45 -10.18 -0.21
CA LEU A 192 -5.16 -10.15 -0.85
C LEU A 192 -4.28 -9.12 -0.13
N LEU A 193 -3.31 -9.59 0.63
CA LEU A 193 -2.35 -8.73 1.31
C LEU A 193 -1.15 -8.54 0.39
N ALA A 194 -1.16 -7.44 -0.35
CA ALA A 194 -0.12 -7.12 -1.33
C ALA A 194 1.13 -6.54 -0.65
N THR A 195 1.76 -7.36 0.18
CA THR A 195 2.93 -7.00 1.00
C THR A 195 4.02 -8.07 0.96
N LEU A 196 5.23 -7.69 1.33
CA LEU A 196 6.31 -8.65 1.58
C LEU A 196 6.04 -9.42 2.88
N PRO A 197 6.18 -10.76 2.90
CA PRO A 197 6.10 -11.54 4.13
C PRO A 197 7.03 -11.02 5.24
N ALA A 198 8.22 -10.52 4.89
CA ALA A 198 9.17 -9.94 5.83
C ALA A 198 8.66 -8.68 6.56
N LEU A 199 7.65 -7.99 6.01
CA LEU A 199 7.01 -6.83 6.64
C LEU A 199 5.74 -7.22 7.43
N GLU A 200 5.29 -8.46 7.32
CA GLU A 200 4.16 -8.95 8.12
C GLU A 200 4.63 -9.37 9.51
N VAL A 201 3.72 -9.37 10.46
CA VAL A 201 4.02 -9.77 11.84
C VAL A 201 3.19 -11.00 12.18
N PRO A 202 3.82 -12.12 12.55
CA PRO A 202 3.12 -13.32 12.95
C PRO A 202 2.12 -13.06 14.08
N ARG A 203 0.91 -13.61 13.94
CA ARG A 203 -0.16 -13.47 14.92
C ARG A 203 -0.90 -14.80 15.12
N PRO A 204 -1.41 -15.09 16.35
CA PRO A 204 -2.08 -16.35 16.62
C PRO A 204 -3.50 -16.45 16.02
N ASP A 205 -4.08 -15.33 15.64
CA ASP A 205 -5.43 -15.18 15.13
C ASP A 205 -5.42 -14.70 13.65
N TRP A 206 -4.55 -15.34 12.84
CA TRP A 206 -4.50 -15.10 11.39
C TRP A 206 -5.83 -15.51 10.74
N PRO A 207 -6.50 -14.61 9.99
CA PRO A 207 -7.75 -14.97 9.33
C PRO A 207 -7.52 -16.00 8.22
N GLU A 208 -8.34 -17.05 8.17
CA GLU A 208 -8.22 -18.14 7.18
C GLU A 208 -8.35 -17.63 5.73
N ASN A 209 -9.12 -16.57 5.52
CA ASN A 209 -9.31 -15.94 4.22
C ASN A 209 -8.30 -14.85 3.87
N ALA A 210 -7.24 -14.67 4.66
CA ALA A 210 -6.19 -13.68 4.41
C ALA A 210 -4.94 -14.34 3.81
N HIS A 211 -4.52 -13.86 2.65
CA HIS A 211 -3.41 -14.43 1.87
C HIS A 211 -2.38 -13.35 1.57
N VAL A 212 -1.12 -13.59 1.91
CA VAL A 212 -0.01 -12.73 1.47
C VAL A 212 0.29 -13.09 0.02
N VAL A 213 0.16 -12.11 -0.88
CA VAL A 213 0.28 -12.29 -2.33
C VAL A 213 1.51 -11.61 -2.93
N GLY A 214 2.38 -11.10 -2.05
CA GLY A 214 3.52 -10.28 -2.47
C GLY A 214 3.10 -8.88 -2.92
N PRO A 215 4.06 -7.96 -3.01
CA PRO A 215 3.79 -6.59 -3.45
C PRO A 215 3.28 -6.57 -4.89
N LEU A 216 2.20 -5.84 -5.12
CA LEU A 216 1.68 -5.54 -6.44
C LEU A 216 2.25 -4.18 -6.86
N LEU A 217 3.29 -4.22 -7.67
CA LEU A 217 4.07 -3.05 -8.07
C LEU A 217 3.74 -2.65 -9.50
N TRP A 218 3.60 -1.36 -9.71
CA TRP A 218 3.34 -0.75 -11.02
C TRP A 218 4.15 0.53 -11.18
N GLU A 219 4.61 0.81 -12.40
CA GLU A 219 5.36 2.01 -12.72
C GLU A 219 4.50 2.99 -13.52
N PRO A 220 4.37 4.26 -13.10
CA PRO A 220 3.49 5.23 -13.75
C PRO A 220 4.06 5.81 -15.05
N THR A 221 5.24 5.39 -15.46
CA THR A 221 5.95 5.90 -16.65
C THR A 221 6.92 4.87 -17.19
N GLU A 222 7.20 4.93 -18.49
CA GLU A 222 8.30 4.19 -19.13
C GLU A 222 9.61 5.01 -19.19
N HIS A 223 9.58 6.26 -18.75
CA HIS A 223 10.75 7.13 -18.78
C HIS A 223 11.79 6.68 -17.74
N GLU A 224 13.05 6.61 -18.15
CA GLU A 224 14.20 6.37 -17.27
C GLU A 224 14.82 7.73 -16.87
N LEU A 225 14.92 7.98 -15.58
CA LEU A 225 15.56 9.18 -15.08
C LEU A 225 17.10 9.08 -15.29
N ALA A 226 17.67 10.08 -15.92
CA ALA A 226 19.13 10.14 -16.10
C ALA A 226 19.83 10.20 -14.74
N LEU A 227 20.85 9.34 -14.57
CA LEU A 227 21.63 9.33 -13.33
C LEU A 227 22.63 10.50 -13.31
N PRO A 228 22.93 11.06 -12.13
CA PRO A 228 24.01 12.02 -12.00
C PRO A 228 25.35 11.38 -12.43
N PRO A 229 26.29 12.17 -13.00
CA PRO A 229 27.60 11.65 -13.38
C PRO A 229 28.43 11.24 -12.14
N GLY A 230 29.39 10.33 -12.32
CA GLY A 230 30.29 9.85 -11.28
C GLY A 230 30.12 8.36 -10.98
N ASP A 231 31.00 7.84 -10.11
CA ASP A 231 31.02 6.43 -9.69
C ASP A 231 30.72 6.25 -8.20
N GLU A 232 30.44 7.33 -7.49
CA GLU A 232 30.08 7.30 -6.07
C GLU A 232 28.76 6.52 -5.88
N PRO A 233 28.52 5.96 -4.68
CA PRO A 233 27.26 5.27 -4.37
C PRO A 233 26.03 6.12 -4.69
N LEU A 234 25.03 5.53 -5.35
CA LEU A 234 23.78 6.20 -5.66
C LEU A 234 22.80 6.08 -4.50
N VAL A 235 22.31 7.21 -4.03
CA VAL A 235 21.17 7.28 -3.09
C VAL A 235 19.92 7.64 -3.88
N MET A 236 18.95 6.75 -3.92
CA MET A 236 17.63 7.06 -4.48
C MET A 236 16.79 7.76 -3.41
N VAL A 237 16.21 8.91 -3.74
CA VAL A 237 15.29 9.63 -2.85
C VAL A 237 13.89 9.60 -3.44
N ALA A 238 12.90 9.19 -2.64
CA ALA A 238 11.50 9.21 -3.06
C ALA A 238 10.61 9.80 -1.95
N PRO A 239 10.25 11.08 -2.07
CA PRO A 239 9.33 11.74 -1.16
C PRO A 239 7.98 11.03 -1.12
N SER A 240 7.28 11.12 0.03
CA SER A 240 5.95 10.54 0.16
C SER A 240 4.97 11.19 -0.81
N THR A 241 4.20 10.38 -1.53
CA THR A 241 3.09 10.84 -2.36
C THR A 241 1.81 11.11 -1.55
N ALA A 242 1.81 10.76 -0.28
CA ALA A 242 0.69 11.01 0.63
C ALA A 242 0.78 12.43 1.22
N HIS A 243 -0.35 13.11 1.36
CA HIS A 243 -0.44 14.42 2.03
C HIS A 243 0.09 14.43 3.47
N THR A 244 0.20 13.24 4.09
CA THR A 244 0.74 13.06 5.44
C THR A 244 2.26 12.89 5.47
N GLY A 245 2.94 13.01 4.34
CA GLY A 245 4.40 12.97 4.26
C GLY A 245 5.07 14.11 5.01
N VAL A 246 6.36 13.95 5.31
CA VAL A 246 7.14 14.99 6.00
C VAL A 246 7.50 16.10 5.01
N ALA A 247 7.06 17.31 5.30
CA ALA A 247 7.39 18.48 4.49
C ALA A 247 8.90 18.81 4.52
N GLY A 248 9.44 19.35 3.41
CA GLY A 248 10.84 19.73 3.32
C GLY A 248 11.82 18.55 3.30
N MET A 249 11.32 17.33 3.00
CA MET A 249 12.16 16.14 2.98
C MET A 249 13.26 16.23 1.92
N THR A 250 12.92 16.64 0.71
CA THR A 250 13.87 16.73 -0.41
C THR A 250 15.01 17.68 -0.09
N GLU A 251 14.69 18.89 0.36
CA GLU A 251 15.66 19.93 0.71
C GLU A 251 16.56 19.49 1.86
N THR A 252 15.98 18.88 2.89
CA THR A 252 16.74 18.40 4.06
C THR A 252 17.67 17.25 3.68
N VAL A 253 17.23 16.34 2.80
CA VAL A 253 18.05 15.22 2.33
C VAL A 253 19.21 15.76 1.47
N LEU A 254 18.95 16.68 0.53
CA LEU A 254 20.00 17.30 -0.26
C LEU A 254 21.04 18.03 0.63
N ALA A 255 20.58 18.82 1.61
CA ALA A 255 21.47 19.47 2.56
C ALA A 255 22.29 18.47 3.41
N GLY A 256 21.68 17.35 3.78
CA GLY A 256 22.36 16.29 4.53
C GLY A 256 23.41 15.55 3.71
N LEU A 257 23.19 15.36 2.43
CA LEU A 257 24.07 14.59 1.55
C LEU A 257 25.11 15.45 0.81
N ASP A 258 25.07 16.76 0.97
CA ASP A 258 26.09 17.63 0.42
C ASP A 258 27.48 17.30 1.00
N GLY A 259 28.43 16.97 0.10
CA GLY A 259 29.79 16.53 0.48
C GLY A 259 29.82 15.15 1.19
N ALA A 260 28.78 14.32 1.09
CA ALA A 260 28.77 12.98 1.68
C ALA A 260 29.43 11.91 0.80
N GLY A 261 29.98 12.28 -0.38
CA GLY A 261 30.57 11.29 -1.30
C GLY A 261 29.55 10.34 -1.93
N VAL A 262 28.36 10.85 -2.24
CA VAL A 262 27.27 10.11 -2.88
C VAL A 262 26.67 10.89 -4.04
N ARG A 263 26.03 10.18 -4.96
CA ARG A 263 25.14 10.74 -5.99
C ARG A 263 23.69 10.56 -5.58
N VAL A 264 22.80 11.46 -6.01
CA VAL A 264 21.40 11.43 -5.62
C VAL A 264 20.47 11.43 -6.83
N ALA A 265 19.56 10.46 -6.92
CA ALA A 265 18.46 10.46 -7.88
C ALA A 265 17.11 10.57 -7.14
N ILE A 266 16.40 11.68 -7.38
CA ILE A 266 15.12 11.95 -6.71
C ILE A 266 13.99 11.56 -7.66
N SER A 267 13.31 10.44 -7.34
CA SER A 267 12.12 10.00 -8.07
C SER A 267 10.86 10.59 -7.44
N MET A 268 10.18 11.45 -8.17
CA MET A 268 9.01 12.15 -7.68
C MET A 268 7.96 12.38 -8.79
N ILE A 269 6.68 12.40 -8.39
CA ILE A 269 5.54 12.66 -9.31
C ILE A 269 5.30 14.17 -9.45
N ASP A 270 5.63 14.94 -8.43
CA ASP A 270 5.47 16.39 -8.40
C ASP A 270 6.58 17.09 -9.20
N THR A 271 6.44 18.40 -9.40
CA THR A 271 7.45 19.21 -10.09
C THR A 271 8.79 19.15 -9.35
N PRO A 272 9.87 18.77 -10.04
CA PRO A 272 11.18 18.70 -9.42
C PRO A 272 11.71 20.09 -9.04
N PRO A 273 12.62 20.19 -8.05
CA PRO A 273 13.31 21.43 -7.73
C PRO A 273 14.03 22.02 -8.95
N ALA A 274 13.99 23.35 -9.13
CA ALA A 274 14.62 24.02 -10.26
C ALA A 274 16.15 24.02 -10.18
N ASP A 275 16.69 24.14 -8.97
CA ASP A 275 18.11 24.22 -8.71
C ASP A 275 18.60 22.97 -8.00
N LEU A 276 19.29 22.10 -8.72
CA LEU A 276 19.90 20.89 -8.18
C LEU A 276 21.42 21.00 -8.26
N PRO A 277 22.14 20.48 -7.26
CA PRO A 277 23.60 20.38 -7.34
C PRO A 277 24.02 19.39 -8.44
N PRO A 278 25.25 19.49 -9.00
CA PRO A 278 25.70 18.62 -10.10
C PRO A 278 25.71 17.13 -9.79
N TRP A 279 25.71 16.76 -8.50
CA TRP A 279 25.66 15.37 -8.03
C TRP A 279 24.24 14.86 -7.79
N ALA A 280 23.19 15.63 -8.17
CA ALA A 280 21.80 15.24 -8.01
C ALA A 280 21.00 15.42 -9.31
N THR A 281 20.01 14.53 -9.53
CA THR A 281 18.97 14.63 -10.56
C THR A 281 17.60 14.41 -9.93
N ALA A 282 16.55 15.01 -10.52
CA ALA A 282 15.18 14.82 -10.04
C ALA A 282 14.18 14.75 -11.18
N GLY A 283 13.13 13.98 -11.01
CA GLY A 283 12.03 13.90 -11.96
C GLY A 283 11.19 12.63 -11.78
N LEU A 284 10.18 12.50 -12.64
CA LEU A 284 9.42 11.27 -12.76
C LEU A 284 10.25 10.28 -13.60
N GLY A 285 10.53 9.12 -13.01
CA GLY A 285 11.24 8.05 -13.69
C GLY A 285 10.88 6.69 -13.08
N ARG A 286 11.17 5.63 -13.84
CA ARG A 286 10.98 4.24 -13.40
C ARG A 286 11.81 3.95 -12.16
N GLN A 287 11.15 3.71 -11.05
CA GLN A 287 11.84 3.43 -9.77
C GLN A 287 12.53 2.07 -9.78
N ASP A 288 11.96 1.07 -10.45
CA ASP A 288 12.57 -0.25 -10.60
C ASP A 288 13.94 -0.17 -11.29
N ARG A 289 14.09 0.72 -12.29
CA ARG A 289 15.37 0.96 -12.96
C ARG A 289 16.36 1.69 -12.06
N LEU A 290 15.92 2.70 -11.36
CA LEU A 290 16.78 3.42 -10.40
C LEU A 290 17.30 2.50 -9.30
N LEU A 291 16.47 1.61 -8.80
CA LEU A 291 16.82 0.65 -7.74
C LEU A 291 17.91 -0.33 -8.15
N THR A 292 18.08 -0.65 -9.45
CA THR A 292 19.19 -1.49 -9.91
C THR A 292 20.57 -0.84 -9.73
N HIS A 293 20.62 0.48 -9.51
CA HIS A 293 21.84 1.27 -9.31
C HIS A 293 21.97 1.80 -7.90
N ALA A 294 20.88 1.83 -7.12
CA ALA A 294 20.85 2.44 -5.80
C ALA A 294 21.53 1.56 -4.75
N ALA A 295 22.42 2.16 -3.95
CA ALA A 295 23.00 1.53 -2.78
C ALA A 295 22.10 1.70 -1.53
N VAL A 296 21.37 2.82 -1.45
CA VAL A 296 20.47 3.15 -0.35
C VAL A 296 19.26 3.91 -0.91
N VAL A 297 18.09 3.70 -0.31
CA VAL A 297 16.89 4.51 -0.57
C VAL A 297 16.59 5.39 0.63
N VAL A 298 16.21 6.66 0.40
CA VAL A 298 15.67 7.55 1.43
C VAL A 298 14.21 7.86 1.07
N GLY A 299 13.26 7.52 1.96
CA GLY A 299 11.85 7.72 1.65
C GLY A 299 10.94 7.85 2.86
N GLY A 300 9.68 8.21 2.63
CA GLY A 300 8.69 8.43 3.69
C GLY A 300 8.22 7.17 4.44
N GLY A 301 8.69 5.98 4.08
CA GLY A 301 8.28 4.73 4.71
C GLY A 301 6.88 4.24 4.31
N GLY A 302 6.29 4.77 3.23
CA GLY A 302 5.07 4.23 2.64
C GLY A 302 5.32 2.85 2.03
N HIS A 303 4.28 1.97 2.08
CA HIS A 303 4.42 0.56 1.73
C HIS A 303 4.99 0.33 0.31
N GLY A 304 4.48 1.03 -0.70
CA GLY A 304 4.88 0.80 -2.09
C GLY A 304 6.38 1.00 -2.33
N LEU A 305 6.96 2.11 -1.84
CA LEU A 305 8.40 2.36 -1.95
C LEU A 305 9.21 1.36 -1.14
N LEU A 306 8.80 1.10 0.10
CA LEU A 306 9.50 0.19 1.00
C LEU A 306 9.55 -1.23 0.40
N ALA A 307 8.43 -1.74 -0.07
CA ALA A 307 8.35 -3.05 -0.70
C ALA A 307 9.18 -3.13 -2.00
N LYS A 308 9.12 -2.09 -2.84
CA LYS A 308 9.94 -1.99 -4.07
C LYS A 308 11.44 -2.06 -3.77
N SER A 309 11.88 -1.24 -2.81
CA SER A 309 13.29 -1.18 -2.41
C SER A 309 13.78 -2.50 -1.85
N LEU A 310 13.01 -3.11 -0.94
CA LEU A 310 13.39 -4.38 -0.33
C LEU A 310 13.37 -5.54 -1.34
N LEU A 311 12.44 -5.57 -2.31
CA LEU A 311 12.45 -6.55 -3.40
C LEU A 311 13.69 -6.42 -4.28
N ALA A 312 14.22 -5.21 -4.45
CA ALA A 312 15.47 -4.97 -5.16
C ALA A 312 16.73 -5.24 -4.31
N GLY A 313 16.59 -5.68 -3.05
CA GLY A 313 17.70 -5.90 -2.13
C GLY A 313 18.31 -4.58 -1.60
N VAL A 314 17.62 -3.44 -1.74
CA VAL A 314 18.15 -2.13 -1.37
C VAL A 314 17.60 -1.68 -0.01
N PRO A 315 18.46 -1.38 0.98
CA PRO A 315 18.03 -0.93 2.31
C PRO A 315 17.49 0.49 2.29
N VAL A 316 16.65 0.85 3.29
CA VAL A 316 15.87 2.08 3.28
C VAL A 316 16.07 2.92 4.54
N VAL A 317 16.51 4.15 4.41
CA VAL A 317 16.36 5.19 5.43
C VAL A 317 14.93 5.72 5.37
N THR A 318 14.13 5.44 6.39
CA THR A 318 12.73 5.85 6.45
C THR A 318 12.55 7.13 7.24
N VAL A 319 11.82 8.09 6.67
CA VAL A 319 11.43 9.37 7.29
C VAL A 319 9.91 9.38 7.44
N PRO A 320 9.35 8.66 8.43
CA PRO A 320 7.91 8.45 8.52
C PRO A 320 7.17 9.72 8.92
N GLY A 321 6.15 10.06 8.13
CA GLY A 321 5.15 11.07 8.42
C GLY A 321 3.94 10.48 9.18
N GLY A 322 2.74 10.72 8.64
CA GLY A 322 1.48 10.20 9.19
C GLY A 322 1.02 8.89 8.57
N GLY A 323 -0.19 8.47 8.94
CA GLY A 323 -0.79 7.22 8.46
C GLY A 323 -0.08 5.98 9.01
N ASP A 324 0.13 5.00 8.16
CA ASP A 324 0.78 3.73 8.50
C ASP A 324 2.32 3.76 8.38
N GLN A 325 2.89 4.87 7.90
CA GLN A 325 4.34 4.99 7.66
C GLN A 325 5.17 4.70 8.91
N TRP A 326 4.71 5.15 10.10
CA TRP A 326 5.37 4.87 11.37
C TRP A 326 5.41 3.37 11.70
N GLU A 327 4.30 2.67 11.48
CA GLU A 327 4.22 1.22 11.70
C GLU A 327 5.15 0.46 10.77
N LEU A 328 5.11 0.77 9.47
CA LEU A 328 5.93 0.14 8.44
C LEU A 328 7.42 0.40 8.62
N ALA A 329 7.81 1.65 8.89
CA ALA A 329 9.19 2.02 9.17
C ALA A 329 9.78 1.21 10.34
N ASN A 330 9.00 1.07 11.44
CA ASN A 330 9.43 0.28 12.58
C ASN A 330 9.47 -1.23 12.31
N ARG A 331 8.58 -1.77 11.44
CA ARG A 331 8.64 -3.17 11.02
C ARG A 331 9.91 -3.45 10.22
N ALA A 332 10.22 -2.62 9.22
CA ALA A 332 11.44 -2.75 8.43
C ALA A 332 12.72 -2.55 9.26
N ALA A 333 12.70 -1.63 10.23
CA ALA A 333 13.84 -1.44 11.14
C ALA A 333 14.06 -2.67 12.04
N ARG A 334 13.01 -3.30 12.54
CA ARG A 334 13.12 -4.55 13.31
C ARG A 334 13.60 -5.73 12.47
N GLN A 335 13.22 -5.76 11.19
CA GLN A 335 13.69 -6.75 10.23
C GLN A 335 15.16 -6.54 9.86
N GLY A 336 15.72 -5.35 10.12
CA GLY A 336 17.13 -5.02 9.92
C GLY A 336 17.45 -4.29 8.61
N SER A 337 16.48 -4.12 7.72
CA SER A 337 16.66 -3.50 6.40
C SER A 337 16.43 -1.98 6.39
N SER A 338 16.11 -1.37 7.52
CA SER A 338 15.79 0.06 7.58
C SER A 338 16.35 0.75 8.81
N ILE A 339 16.65 2.05 8.66
CA ILE A 339 16.89 2.98 9.76
C ILE A 339 15.77 4.02 9.76
N VAL A 340 15.17 4.26 10.94
CA VAL A 340 14.12 5.27 11.11
C VAL A 340 14.76 6.60 11.51
N VAL A 341 14.56 7.63 10.70
CA VAL A 341 15.02 9.00 10.99
C VAL A 341 13.86 9.84 11.51
N ARG A 342 13.94 10.26 12.77
CA ARG A 342 12.98 11.14 13.42
C ARG A 342 13.63 11.81 14.65
N PRO A 343 13.75 13.15 14.73
CA PRO A 343 13.29 14.12 13.73
C PRO A 343 14.12 14.10 12.44
N LEU A 344 13.51 14.60 11.35
CA LEU A 344 14.21 14.82 10.09
C LEU A 344 15.14 16.03 10.22
N THR A 345 16.45 15.80 10.15
CA THR A 345 17.50 16.82 10.08
C THR A 345 18.57 16.40 9.08
N ALA A 346 19.32 17.35 8.52
CA ALA A 346 20.43 17.07 7.62
C ALA A 346 21.46 16.10 8.22
N GLU A 347 21.77 16.29 9.52
CA GLU A 347 22.73 15.45 10.25
C GLU A 347 22.20 14.02 10.44
N SER A 348 20.90 13.85 10.80
CA SER A 348 20.32 12.53 11.00
C SER A 348 20.22 11.73 9.71
N VAL A 349 19.91 12.39 8.58
CA VAL A 349 19.91 11.76 7.26
C VAL A 349 21.32 11.33 6.86
N ARG A 350 22.32 12.25 6.97
CA ARG A 350 23.71 11.93 6.66
C ARG A 350 24.20 10.72 7.47
N ALA A 351 23.98 10.74 8.79
CA ALA A 351 24.40 9.66 9.67
C ALA A 351 23.74 8.33 9.29
N ALA A 352 22.44 8.31 8.98
CA ALA A 352 21.73 7.09 8.61
C ALA A 352 22.18 6.53 7.26
N VAL A 353 22.41 7.38 6.25
CA VAL A 353 22.90 6.96 4.93
C VAL A 353 24.32 6.40 5.06
N GLN A 354 25.21 7.10 5.79
CA GLN A 354 26.59 6.64 6.00
C GLN A 354 26.62 5.30 6.75
N GLU A 355 25.81 5.15 7.81
CA GLU A 355 25.68 3.90 8.58
C GLU A 355 25.26 2.72 7.67
N MET A 356 24.36 2.95 6.71
CA MET A 356 23.94 1.91 5.77
C MET A 356 25.02 1.57 4.75
N LEU A 357 25.75 2.57 4.24
CA LEU A 357 26.83 2.37 3.28
C LEU A 357 28.02 1.63 3.91
N ASP A 358 28.32 1.92 5.18
CA ASP A 358 29.45 1.31 5.90
C ASP A 358 29.19 -0.11 6.39
N HIS A 359 27.91 -0.54 6.46
CA HIS A 359 27.53 -1.80 7.09
C HIS A 359 26.67 -2.69 6.18
N PRO A 360 27.28 -3.71 5.52
CA PRO A 360 26.59 -4.62 4.58
C PRO A 360 25.40 -5.39 5.19
N ARG A 361 25.24 -5.41 6.50
CA ARG A 361 24.12 -6.08 7.19
C ARG A 361 22.75 -5.56 6.74
N TYR A 362 22.65 -4.28 6.40
CA TYR A 362 21.38 -3.69 5.95
C TYR A 362 20.99 -4.18 4.58
N THR A 363 21.95 -4.28 3.65
CA THR A 363 21.75 -4.87 2.33
C THR A 363 21.39 -6.36 2.45
N ALA A 364 22.14 -7.11 3.26
CA ALA A 364 21.85 -8.53 3.49
C ALA A 364 20.44 -8.74 4.08
N ALA A 365 19.98 -7.85 4.97
CA ALA A 365 18.62 -7.90 5.49
C ALA A 365 17.57 -7.55 4.42
N ALA A 366 17.84 -6.59 3.53
CA ALA A 366 16.97 -6.26 2.42
C ALA A 366 16.86 -7.42 1.41
N GLU A 367 17.98 -8.06 1.07
CA GLU A 367 18.02 -9.26 0.23
C GLU A 367 17.26 -10.44 0.86
N ALA A 368 17.39 -10.63 2.19
CA ALA A 368 16.61 -11.64 2.91
C ALA A 368 15.10 -11.33 2.87
N ALA A 369 14.73 -10.03 2.94
CA ALA A 369 13.33 -9.63 2.76
C ALA A 369 12.83 -9.92 1.34
N ALA A 370 13.65 -9.70 0.31
CA ALA A 370 13.31 -10.06 -1.07
C ALA A 370 13.02 -11.56 -1.22
N LEU A 371 13.88 -12.40 -0.64
CA LEU A 371 13.72 -13.85 -0.68
C LEU A 371 12.43 -14.34 -0.03
N SER A 372 11.90 -13.61 0.97
CA SER A 372 10.61 -13.96 1.59
C SER A 372 9.44 -13.95 0.60
N ASN A 373 9.60 -13.30 -0.56
CA ASN A 373 8.57 -13.22 -1.60
C ASN A 373 8.46 -14.49 -2.47
N ALA A 374 9.33 -15.46 -2.29
CA ALA A 374 9.37 -16.65 -3.16
C ALA A 374 8.17 -17.60 -2.99
N GLU A 375 7.53 -17.58 -1.82
CA GLU A 375 6.46 -18.53 -1.45
C GLU A 375 5.09 -17.84 -1.23
N VAL A 376 4.87 -16.67 -1.85
CA VAL A 376 3.58 -15.97 -1.75
C VAL A 376 2.50 -16.64 -2.61
N ALA A 377 1.25 -16.49 -2.19
CA ALA A 377 0.12 -17.03 -2.94
C ALA A 377 -0.15 -16.22 -4.23
N ASP A 378 -0.62 -16.89 -5.27
CA ASP A 378 -1.04 -16.20 -6.50
C ASP A 378 -2.40 -15.53 -6.29
N PRO A 379 -2.49 -14.18 -6.46
CA PRO A 379 -3.75 -13.46 -6.28
C PRO A 379 -4.82 -13.87 -7.30
N ILE A 380 -4.43 -14.26 -8.52
CA ILE A 380 -5.38 -14.64 -9.56
C ILE A 380 -6.01 -16.00 -9.25
N GLU A 381 -5.21 -16.97 -8.82
CA GLU A 381 -5.74 -18.27 -8.39
C GLU A 381 -6.70 -18.14 -7.20
N ILE A 382 -6.42 -17.22 -6.25
CA ILE A 382 -7.33 -16.95 -5.13
C ILE A 382 -8.66 -16.41 -5.66
N CYS A 383 -8.62 -15.43 -6.56
CA CYS A 383 -9.82 -14.84 -7.14
C CYS A 383 -10.66 -15.87 -7.93
N HIS A 384 -10.01 -16.72 -8.72
CA HIS A 384 -10.70 -17.80 -9.45
C HIS A 384 -11.37 -18.78 -8.48
N ARG A 385 -10.68 -19.25 -7.43
CA ARG A 385 -11.27 -20.14 -6.41
C ARG A 385 -12.49 -19.52 -5.71
N VAL A 386 -12.47 -18.21 -5.45
CA VAL A 386 -13.63 -17.50 -4.87
C VAL A 386 -14.85 -17.61 -5.79
N VAL A 387 -14.69 -17.37 -7.09
CA VAL A 387 -15.79 -17.45 -8.06
C VAL A 387 -16.28 -18.90 -8.24
N GLU A 388 -15.36 -19.86 -8.32
CA GLU A 388 -15.69 -21.27 -8.43
C GLU A 388 -16.49 -21.79 -7.22
N SER A 389 -16.13 -21.36 -6.01
CA SER A 389 -16.84 -21.76 -4.79
C SER A 389 -18.30 -21.28 -4.77
N VAL A 390 -18.57 -20.08 -5.30
CA VAL A 390 -19.94 -19.54 -5.41
C VAL A 390 -20.74 -20.25 -6.50
N ARG A 391 -20.11 -20.63 -7.62
CA ARG A 391 -20.79 -21.38 -8.69
C ARG A 391 -21.15 -22.81 -8.31
N ALA A 392 -20.44 -23.38 -7.32
CA ALA A 392 -20.65 -24.73 -6.82
C ALA A 392 -21.69 -24.81 -5.69
N SER A 393 -22.07 -23.68 -5.10
CA SER A 393 -23.07 -23.55 -4.00
C SER A 393 -24.48 -23.36 -4.56
#